data_04c11ebf4a01224862435691b17d8644
#
_entry.id   04c11ebf4a01224862435691b17d8644
#
_cell.length_a   1.000
_cell.length_b   1.000
_cell.length_c   1.000
_cell.angle_alpha   90.00
_cell.angle_beta   90.00
_cell.angle_gamma   90.00
#
_symmetry.space_group_name_H-M   'P 1'
#
loop_
_entity.id
_entity.type
_entity.pdbx_description
1 polymer ?
#
loop_
_entity_poly.entity_id
_entity_poly.type
_entity_poly.pdbx_seq_one_letter_code
_entity_poly.pdbx_strand_id
1 'polypeptide(L)'
;MSGEHRLSAVDLDAATLPSATAEIEHERRVAIFDLVEKNAFEPEGSPGGPYRLKLSLQDNRLVFDITSDGAGDSDFARTYALSLTPMKGVLKDYLLICDSYYEALRGSSPSQIEAVDMGRRGLHNEGAEVLKARLEGKVAIDHETARRLFTLVCALYRRG
;
A
#
# COMPACT_ATOMS: atom_id res chain seq x y z
N MET A 1 -0.69 29.58 -2.16
CA MET A 1 0.41 28.68 -1.80
C MET A 1 -0.05 27.24 -1.87
N SER A 2 0.61 26.44 -2.65
CA SER A 2 0.26 25.04 -2.73
C SER A 2 0.60 24.34 -1.41
N GLY A 3 -0.31 23.54 -0.91
CA GLY A 3 -0.03 22.71 0.23
C GLY A 3 0.90 21.56 -0.13
N GLU A 4 1.30 20.79 0.87
CA GLU A 4 2.18 19.66 0.66
C GLU A 4 1.45 18.53 -0.05
N HIS A 5 2.04 17.99 -1.10
CA HIS A 5 1.50 16.82 -1.78
C HIS A 5 1.95 15.54 -1.04
N ARG A 6 1.27 15.27 0.06
CA ARG A 6 1.56 14.11 0.88
C ARG A 6 0.30 13.64 1.62
N LEU A 7 0.32 12.38 2.03
CA LEU A 7 -0.69 11.83 2.91
C LEU A 7 -0.37 12.18 4.35
N SER A 8 -1.35 12.70 5.06
CA SER A 8 -1.25 12.99 6.49
C SER A 8 -2.00 11.95 7.33
N ALA A 9 -2.92 11.20 6.71
CA ALA A 9 -3.67 10.16 7.40
C ALA A 9 -4.14 9.10 6.42
N VAL A 10 -4.20 7.87 6.89
CA VAL A 10 -4.74 6.74 6.14
C VAL A 10 -5.71 5.99 7.03
N ASP A 11 -6.94 5.83 6.56
CA ASP A 11 -7.99 5.10 7.25
C ASP A 11 -8.37 3.86 6.43
N LEU A 12 -8.81 2.83 7.11
CA LEU A 12 -9.25 1.59 6.47
C LEU A 12 -10.73 1.35 6.77
N ASP A 13 -11.47 0.94 5.74
CA ASP A 13 -12.85 0.51 5.93
C ASP A 13 -12.83 -0.98 6.28
N ALA A 14 -12.71 -1.28 7.55
CA ALA A 14 -12.55 -2.64 8.05
C ALA A 14 -13.69 -3.57 7.63
N ALA A 15 -14.90 -3.04 7.46
CA ALA A 15 -16.04 -3.84 7.05
C ALA A 15 -15.88 -4.45 5.65
N THR A 16 -15.06 -3.84 4.81
CA THR A 16 -14.82 -4.32 3.44
C THR A 16 -13.58 -5.20 3.33
N LEU A 17 -12.76 -5.28 4.39
CA LEU A 17 -11.50 -6.01 4.37
C LEU A 17 -11.67 -7.43 4.89
N PRO A 18 -10.78 -8.36 4.48
CA PRO A 18 -10.78 -9.70 5.05
C PRO A 18 -10.62 -9.63 6.57
N SER A 19 -11.19 -10.60 7.27
CA SER A 19 -11.01 -10.68 8.72
C SER A 19 -9.52 -10.81 9.04
N ALA A 20 -9.10 -10.18 10.12
CA ALA A 20 -7.69 -10.10 10.48
C ALA A 20 -7.47 -10.63 11.90
N THR A 21 -6.37 -11.36 12.06
CA THR A 21 -5.87 -11.70 13.39
C THR A 21 -5.26 -10.45 14.01
N ALA A 22 -4.97 -10.50 15.31
CA ALA A 22 -4.28 -9.40 15.98
C ALA A 22 -2.93 -9.09 15.32
N GLU A 23 -2.24 -10.14 14.83
CA GLU A 23 -0.97 -9.98 14.14
C GLU A 23 -1.14 -9.23 12.81
N ILE A 24 -2.15 -9.58 12.01
CA ILE A 24 -2.44 -8.90 10.75
C ILE A 24 -2.85 -7.45 11.02
N GLU A 25 -3.66 -7.20 12.02
CA GLU A 25 -4.04 -5.84 12.39
C GLU A 25 -2.82 -5.01 12.77
N HIS A 26 -1.86 -5.62 13.48
CA HIS A 26 -0.62 -4.95 13.81
C HIS A 26 0.19 -4.62 12.57
N GLU A 27 0.30 -5.56 11.62
CA GLU A 27 0.96 -5.31 10.34
C GLU A 27 0.33 -4.14 9.59
N ARG A 28 -1.00 -4.05 9.59
CA ARG A 28 -1.70 -2.94 8.96
C ARG A 28 -1.34 -1.60 9.61
N ARG A 29 -1.31 -1.56 10.94
CA ARG A 29 -0.97 -0.33 11.66
C ARG A 29 0.46 0.11 11.41
N VAL A 30 1.41 -0.83 11.39
CA VAL A 30 2.81 -0.52 11.11
C VAL A 30 2.96 0.00 9.68
N ALA A 31 2.29 -0.63 8.73
CA ALA A 31 2.35 -0.20 7.32
C ALA A 31 1.77 1.21 7.14
N ILE A 32 0.68 1.53 7.82
CA ILE A 32 0.09 2.86 7.80
C ILE A 32 1.06 3.88 8.42
N PHE A 33 1.64 3.56 9.55
CA PHE A 33 2.59 4.44 10.22
C PHE A 33 3.77 4.76 9.30
N ASP A 34 4.36 3.75 8.69
CA ASP A 34 5.50 3.93 7.79
C ASP A 34 5.12 4.79 6.57
N LEU A 35 3.95 4.56 6.01
CA LEU A 35 3.48 5.31 4.85
C LEU A 35 3.24 6.78 5.19
N VAL A 36 2.58 7.06 6.31
CA VAL A 36 2.26 8.41 6.73
C VAL A 36 3.51 9.19 7.14
N GLU A 37 4.49 8.50 7.72
CA GLU A 37 5.71 9.15 8.19
C GLU A 37 6.48 9.83 7.06
N LYS A 38 6.53 9.20 5.89
CA LYS A 38 7.23 9.76 4.75
C LYS A 38 6.62 9.28 3.45
N ASN A 39 6.14 10.20 2.65
CA ASN A 39 5.53 9.87 1.36
C ASN A 39 5.47 11.10 0.45
N ALA A 40 5.25 10.84 -0.84
CA ALA A 40 4.91 11.85 -1.84
C ALA A 40 3.64 11.35 -2.52
N PHE A 41 2.58 12.16 -2.50
CA PHE A 41 1.27 11.74 -2.96
C PHE A 41 0.55 12.93 -3.55
N GLU A 42 0.43 12.96 -4.86
CA GLU A 42 -0.17 14.08 -5.58
C GLU A 42 -1.31 13.62 -6.47
N PRO A 43 -2.56 13.73 -6.01
CA PRO A 43 -3.71 13.43 -6.85
C PRO A 43 -3.78 14.38 -8.04
N GLU A 44 -4.20 13.86 -9.20
CA GLU A 44 -4.32 14.63 -10.42
C GLU A 44 -5.30 15.79 -10.22
N GLY A 45 -4.88 16.98 -10.62
CA GLY A 45 -5.73 18.16 -10.54
C GLY A 45 -5.92 18.77 -9.16
N SER A 46 -5.17 18.28 -8.16
CA SER A 46 -5.28 18.81 -6.82
C SER A 46 -4.60 20.16 -6.68
N PRO A 47 -5.21 21.10 -5.95
CA PRO A 47 -4.58 22.39 -5.67
C PRO A 47 -3.48 22.29 -4.61
N GLY A 48 -3.44 21.20 -3.84
CA GLY A 48 -2.45 21.01 -2.79
C GLY A 48 -3.01 20.16 -1.64
N GLY A 49 -2.11 19.60 -0.84
CA GLY A 49 -2.45 18.77 0.30
C GLY A 49 -2.28 19.52 1.62
N PRO A 50 -2.12 18.78 2.71
CA PRO A 50 -2.04 17.32 2.77
C PRO A 50 -3.38 16.63 2.52
N TYR A 51 -3.33 15.31 2.40
CA TYR A 51 -4.51 14.51 2.06
C TYR A 51 -4.75 13.41 3.07
N ARG A 52 -6.03 13.05 3.19
CA ARG A 52 -6.46 11.86 3.91
C ARG A 52 -6.90 10.82 2.89
N LEU A 53 -6.42 9.60 3.07
CA LEU A 53 -6.76 8.47 2.20
C LEU A 53 -7.56 7.46 2.98
N LYS A 54 -8.70 7.04 2.43
CA LYS A 54 -9.46 5.92 2.96
C LYS A 54 -9.41 4.78 1.94
N LEU A 55 -9.00 3.61 2.38
CA LEU A 55 -8.92 2.41 1.54
C LEU A 55 -10.02 1.43 1.89
N SER A 56 -10.63 0.86 0.85
CA SER A 56 -11.64 -0.17 0.98
C SER A 56 -11.50 -1.18 -0.16
N LEU A 57 -12.07 -2.37 0.03
CA LEU A 57 -12.11 -3.40 -1.00
C LEU A 57 -13.56 -3.59 -1.43
N GLN A 58 -13.84 -3.45 -2.71
CA GLN A 58 -15.18 -3.58 -3.26
C GLN A 58 -15.11 -4.29 -4.61
N ASP A 59 -15.73 -5.45 -4.71
CA ASP A 59 -15.82 -6.21 -5.96
C ASP A 59 -14.47 -6.39 -6.66
N ASN A 60 -13.48 -6.90 -5.92
CA ASN A 60 -12.14 -7.15 -6.46
C ASN A 60 -11.43 -5.85 -6.89
N ARG A 61 -11.80 -4.73 -6.28
CA ARG A 61 -11.17 -3.43 -6.53
C ARG A 61 -10.70 -2.82 -5.24
N LEU A 62 -9.53 -2.21 -5.31
CA LEU A 62 -9.02 -1.41 -4.20
C LEU A 62 -9.48 0.02 -4.45
N VAL A 63 -10.30 0.53 -3.54
CA VAL A 63 -10.89 1.87 -3.68
C VAL A 63 -10.11 2.86 -2.85
N PHE A 64 -9.68 3.93 -3.50
CA PHE A 64 -8.96 5.05 -2.92
C PHE A 64 -9.91 6.23 -2.81
N ASP A 65 -10.34 6.56 -1.60
CA ASP A 65 -11.10 7.79 -1.35
C ASP A 65 -10.14 8.82 -0.78
N ILE A 66 -9.91 9.88 -1.53
CA ILE A 66 -8.92 10.91 -1.22
C ILE A 66 -9.64 12.21 -0.93
N THR A 67 -9.36 12.81 0.22
CA THR A 67 -9.93 14.10 0.60
C THR A 67 -8.84 15.00 1.14
N SER A 68 -9.09 16.32 1.13
CA SER A 68 -8.21 17.27 1.79
C SER A 68 -8.20 17.03 3.29
N ASP A 69 -7.04 17.12 3.90
CA ASP A 69 -6.89 17.03 5.34
C ASP A 69 -6.30 18.31 5.87
N GLY A 70 -7.06 19.00 6.68
CA GLY A 70 -6.61 20.23 7.28
C GLY A 70 -7.63 21.33 7.18
N ALA A 71 -7.25 22.52 7.66
CA ALA A 71 -8.11 23.68 7.74
C ALA A 71 -8.14 24.48 6.43
N GLY A 72 -7.72 23.87 5.33
CA GLY A 72 -7.73 24.57 4.05
C GLY A 72 -9.13 24.74 3.50
N ASP A 73 -9.25 25.68 2.58
CA ASP A 73 -10.52 25.98 1.92
C ASP A 73 -10.85 24.99 0.80
N SER A 74 -10.06 23.94 0.67
CA SER A 74 -10.22 23.00 -0.43
C SER A 74 -11.23 21.94 -0.09
N ASP A 75 -12.24 21.80 -0.96
CA ASP A 75 -13.20 20.71 -0.91
C ASP A 75 -12.77 19.57 -1.83
N PHE A 76 -11.47 19.46 -2.06
CA PHE A 76 -10.95 18.45 -2.97
C PHE A 76 -11.34 17.05 -2.49
N ALA A 77 -11.93 16.29 -3.39
CA ALA A 77 -12.27 14.89 -3.15
C ALA A 77 -12.16 14.13 -4.48
N ARG A 78 -11.58 12.95 -4.40
CA ARG A 78 -11.45 12.05 -5.55
C ARG A 78 -11.62 10.62 -5.09
N THR A 79 -12.25 9.82 -5.93
CA THR A 79 -12.38 8.38 -5.69
C THR A 79 -11.85 7.65 -6.92
N TYR A 80 -10.92 6.72 -6.68
CA TYR A 80 -10.40 5.86 -7.72
C TYR A 80 -10.59 4.41 -7.31
N ALA A 81 -11.04 3.57 -8.23
CA ALA A 81 -11.17 2.14 -8.00
C ALA A 81 -10.19 1.41 -8.91
N LEU A 82 -9.20 0.77 -8.32
CA LEU A 82 -8.19 0.02 -9.06
C LEU A 82 -8.53 -1.47 -9.03
N SER A 83 -8.61 -2.08 -10.22
CA SER A 83 -8.77 -3.53 -10.29
C SER A 83 -7.56 -4.22 -9.66
N LEU A 84 -7.80 -5.20 -8.81
CA LEU A 84 -6.73 -6.01 -8.22
C LEU A 84 -6.24 -7.09 -9.19
N THR A 85 -6.95 -7.33 -10.27
CA THR A 85 -6.58 -8.38 -11.22
C THR A 85 -5.13 -8.30 -11.69
N PRO A 86 -4.61 -7.11 -12.11
CA PRO A 86 -3.20 -7.03 -12.51
C PRO A 86 -2.21 -7.27 -11.38
N MET A 87 -2.65 -7.14 -10.14
CA MET A 87 -1.78 -7.27 -8.97
C MET A 87 -1.87 -8.62 -8.29
N LYS A 88 -2.90 -9.42 -8.59
CA LYS A 88 -3.12 -10.69 -7.88
C LYS A 88 -1.93 -11.63 -7.92
N GLY A 89 -1.30 -11.76 -9.07
CA GLY A 89 -0.15 -12.65 -9.22
C GLY A 89 1.00 -12.24 -8.32
N VAL A 90 1.40 -10.98 -8.38
CA VAL A 90 2.53 -10.48 -7.57
C VAL A 90 2.18 -10.46 -6.09
N LEU A 91 0.93 -10.14 -5.73
CA LEU A 91 0.50 -10.20 -4.32
C LEU A 91 0.62 -11.62 -3.78
N LYS A 92 0.11 -12.60 -4.53
CA LYS A 92 0.18 -14.00 -4.12
C LYS A 92 1.62 -14.47 -3.98
N ASP A 93 2.44 -14.19 -4.99
CA ASP A 93 3.83 -14.61 -5.00
C ASP A 93 4.62 -13.96 -3.87
N TYR A 94 4.37 -12.68 -3.61
CA TYR A 94 5.04 -11.97 -2.53
C TYR A 94 4.67 -12.56 -1.17
N LEU A 95 3.38 -12.83 -0.91
CA LEU A 95 2.95 -13.41 0.36
C LEU A 95 3.52 -14.81 0.55
N LEU A 96 3.61 -15.61 -0.51
CA LEU A 96 4.21 -16.93 -0.44
C LEU A 96 5.69 -16.86 -0.12
N ILE A 97 6.43 -15.95 -0.75
CA ILE A 97 7.87 -15.85 -0.49
C ILE A 97 8.16 -15.27 0.90
N CYS A 98 7.27 -14.44 1.44
CA CYS A 98 7.38 -13.99 2.82
C CYS A 98 7.29 -15.17 3.78
N ASP A 99 6.36 -16.09 3.54
CA ASP A 99 6.25 -17.31 4.36
C ASP A 99 7.50 -18.17 4.22
N SER A 100 8.03 -18.29 3.00
CA SER A 100 9.28 -19.04 2.77
C SER A 100 10.47 -18.40 3.49
N TYR A 101 10.49 -17.08 3.56
CA TYR A 101 11.56 -16.36 4.26
C TYR A 101 11.52 -16.66 5.77
N TYR A 102 10.34 -16.60 6.38
CA TYR A 102 10.21 -16.92 7.79
C TYR A 102 10.56 -18.39 8.09
N GLU A 103 10.19 -19.29 7.20
CA GLU A 103 10.59 -20.69 7.30
C GLU A 103 12.11 -20.84 7.22
N ALA A 104 12.74 -20.15 6.27
CA ALA A 104 14.19 -20.20 6.09
C ALA A 104 14.95 -19.70 7.33
N LEU A 105 14.43 -18.68 7.99
CA LEU A 105 15.04 -18.15 9.21
C LEU A 105 15.12 -19.19 10.34
N ARG A 106 14.27 -20.21 10.31
CA ARG A 106 14.22 -21.22 11.37
C ARG A 106 15.26 -22.32 11.25
N GLY A 107 15.77 -22.60 10.06
CA GLY A 107 16.66 -23.74 9.93
C GLY A 107 17.47 -23.83 8.64
N SER A 108 17.40 -22.83 7.79
CA SER A 108 18.15 -22.86 6.54
C SER A 108 19.53 -22.24 6.71
N SER A 109 20.43 -22.52 5.77
CA SER A 109 21.77 -21.94 5.79
C SER A 109 21.71 -20.44 5.50
N PRO A 110 22.74 -19.67 5.90
CA PRO A 110 22.79 -18.24 5.59
C PRO A 110 22.65 -17.93 4.08
N SER A 111 23.22 -18.74 3.22
CA SER A 111 23.12 -18.52 1.77
C SER A 111 21.72 -18.77 1.25
N GLN A 112 21.00 -19.75 1.82
CA GLN A 112 19.61 -20.00 1.45
C GLN A 112 18.69 -18.88 1.93
N ILE A 113 18.91 -18.38 3.14
CA ILE A 113 18.16 -17.24 3.69
C ILE A 113 18.34 -16.02 2.79
N GLU A 114 19.58 -15.75 2.39
CA GLU A 114 19.89 -14.62 1.54
C GLU A 114 19.21 -14.75 0.17
N ALA A 115 19.22 -15.95 -0.42
CA ALA A 115 18.58 -16.17 -1.72
C ALA A 115 17.07 -15.92 -1.65
N VAL A 116 16.40 -16.40 -0.59
CA VAL A 116 14.97 -16.15 -0.41
C VAL A 116 14.69 -14.67 -0.17
N ASP A 117 15.54 -13.99 0.61
CA ASP A 117 15.39 -12.56 0.87
C ASP A 117 15.55 -11.73 -0.39
N MET A 118 16.50 -12.09 -1.27
CA MET A 118 16.66 -11.40 -2.55
C MET A 118 15.42 -11.54 -3.41
N GLY A 119 14.84 -12.75 -3.47
CA GLY A 119 13.58 -12.98 -4.18
C GLY A 119 12.41 -12.18 -3.59
N ARG A 120 12.35 -12.09 -2.27
CA ARG A 120 11.32 -11.32 -1.57
C ARG A 120 11.40 -9.83 -1.93
N ARG A 121 12.61 -9.27 -1.93
CA ARG A 121 12.82 -7.86 -2.29
C ARG A 121 12.48 -7.61 -3.76
N GLY A 122 12.84 -8.55 -4.64
CA GLY A 122 12.52 -8.43 -6.07
C GLY A 122 11.01 -8.40 -6.31
N LEU A 123 10.27 -9.29 -5.67
CA LEU A 123 8.81 -9.32 -5.79
C LEU A 123 8.17 -8.07 -5.18
N HIS A 124 8.72 -7.57 -4.08
CA HIS A 124 8.22 -6.33 -3.49
C HIS A 124 8.39 -5.14 -4.44
N ASN A 125 9.55 -5.03 -5.08
CA ASN A 125 9.80 -3.99 -6.07
C ASN A 125 8.86 -4.13 -7.27
N GLU A 126 8.65 -5.34 -7.75
CA GLU A 126 7.71 -5.59 -8.85
C GLU A 126 6.31 -5.13 -8.49
N GLY A 127 5.84 -5.50 -7.30
CA GLY A 127 4.52 -5.08 -6.82
C GLY A 127 4.40 -3.56 -6.70
N ALA A 128 5.44 -2.91 -6.20
CA ALA A 128 5.46 -1.45 -6.10
C ALA A 128 5.36 -0.81 -7.48
N GLU A 129 6.07 -1.34 -8.48
CA GLU A 129 6.03 -0.80 -9.83
C GLU A 129 4.67 -1.02 -10.50
N VAL A 130 4.05 -2.18 -10.30
CA VAL A 130 2.71 -2.44 -10.81
C VAL A 130 1.72 -1.45 -10.21
N LEU A 131 1.79 -1.24 -8.90
CA LEU A 131 0.91 -0.31 -8.22
C LEU A 131 1.09 1.13 -8.72
N LYS A 132 2.34 1.56 -8.85
CA LYS A 132 2.66 2.89 -9.34
C LYS A 132 2.12 3.11 -10.75
N ALA A 133 2.30 2.11 -11.62
CA ALA A 133 1.79 2.17 -12.99
C ALA A 133 0.26 2.24 -13.03
N ARG A 134 -0.42 1.51 -12.15
CA ARG A 134 -1.88 1.55 -12.09
C ARG A 134 -2.41 2.90 -11.61
N LEU A 135 -1.62 3.64 -10.86
CA LEU A 135 -2.00 4.97 -10.38
C LEU A 135 -1.61 6.09 -11.34
N GLU A 136 -0.85 5.80 -12.39
CA GLU A 136 -0.47 6.79 -13.39
C GLU A 136 -1.69 7.49 -13.96
N GLY A 137 -1.63 8.83 -14.04
CA GLY A 137 -2.75 9.63 -14.50
C GLY A 137 -3.83 9.85 -13.45
N LYS A 138 -3.71 9.24 -12.28
CA LYS A 138 -4.64 9.38 -11.17
C LYS A 138 -3.97 10.02 -9.97
N VAL A 139 -2.89 9.43 -9.51
CA VAL A 139 -2.10 9.94 -8.38
C VAL A 139 -0.63 9.74 -8.70
N ALA A 140 0.15 10.79 -8.59
CA ALA A 140 1.59 10.70 -8.75
C ALA A 140 2.22 10.36 -7.39
N ILE A 141 2.99 9.28 -7.37
CA ILE A 141 3.73 8.85 -6.17
C ILE A 141 5.16 8.52 -6.60
N ASP A 142 6.11 8.66 -5.67
CA ASP A 142 7.48 8.24 -5.94
C ASP A 142 7.64 6.73 -5.66
N HIS A 143 8.80 6.20 -5.98
CA HIS A 143 9.06 4.77 -5.85
C HIS A 143 8.97 4.31 -4.39
N GLU A 144 9.52 5.09 -3.46
CA GLU A 144 9.47 4.74 -2.04
C GLU A 144 8.04 4.73 -1.50
N THR A 145 7.22 5.69 -1.92
CA THR A 145 5.80 5.70 -1.54
C THR A 145 5.10 4.47 -2.11
N ALA A 146 5.41 4.12 -3.37
CA ALA A 146 4.84 2.92 -3.99
C ALA A 146 5.21 1.66 -3.21
N ARG A 147 6.43 1.55 -2.73
CA ARG A 147 6.88 0.41 -1.91
C ARG A 147 6.11 0.32 -0.60
N ARG A 148 5.96 1.45 0.08
CA ARG A 148 5.23 1.52 1.35
C ARG A 148 3.75 1.23 1.18
N LEU A 149 3.18 1.78 0.12
CA LEU A 149 1.78 1.54 -0.21
C LEU A 149 1.55 0.06 -0.58
N PHE A 150 2.47 -0.55 -1.32
CA PHE A 150 2.37 -1.96 -1.65
C PHE A 150 2.42 -2.84 -0.40
N THR A 151 3.28 -2.51 0.56
CA THR A 151 3.32 -3.21 1.85
C THR A 151 1.97 -3.18 2.55
N LEU A 152 1.33 -2.01 2.56
CA LEU A 152 -0.01 -1.87 3.13
C LEU A 152 -1.04 -2.71 2.36
N VAL A 153 -1.01 -2.66 1.03
CA VAL A 153 -1.93 -3.45 0.19
C VAL A 153 -1.79 -4.94 0.50
N CYS A 154 -0.55 -5.43 0.67
CA CYS A 154 -0.31 -6.82 1.05
C CYS A 154 -0.95 -7.15 2.40
N ALA A 155 -0.82 -6.26 3.38
CA ALA A 155 -1.43 -6.46 4.69
C ALA A 155 -2.96 -6.47 4.62
N LEU A 156 -3.54 -5.66 3.72
CA LEU A 156 -4.99 -5.65 3.51
C LEU A 156 -5.49 -6.92 2.82
N TYR A 157 -4.68 -7.49 1.95
CA TYR A 157 -5.03 -8.69 1.19
C TYR A 157 -4.90 -9.96 2.02
N ARG A 158 -4.10 -9.92 3.07
CA ARG A 158 -3.86 -11.06 3.96
C ARG A 158 -5.10 -11.44 4.73
N ARG A 159 -5.36 -12.74 4.85
CA ARG A 159 -6.50 -13.28 5.57
C ARG A 159 -6.06 -13.94 6.87
N GLY A 160 -6.83 -13.71 7.91
CA GLY A 160 -6.63 -14.33 9.20
C GLY A 160 -7.26 -15.71 9.32
#